data_c4c794a24a1c1654e106e9b6a66d520f
#
_entry.id   c4c794a24a1c1654e106e9b6a66d520f
#
_cell.length_a   1.000
_cell.length_b   1.000
_cell.length_c   1.000
_cell.angle_alpha   90.00
_cell.angle_beta   90.00
_cell.angle_gamma   90.00
#
_symmetry.space_group_name_H-M   'P 1'
#
loop_
_entity.id
_entity.type
_entity.pdbx_description
1 polymer ?
#
loop_
_entity_poly.entity_id
_entity_poly.type
_entity_poly.pdbx_seq_one_letter_code
_entity_poly.pdbx_strand_id
1 'polypeptide(L)'
;MKIAVVGAGVAGSYILARLSGEYLVEGFEKQERSRYFPICAWGTSINTMRDLCRKVGLNFDDYVLYVGKELYLDLGREIYPIKLRGLCTFDKLRFEEDLIKGSRVKFGVDVRSPPSGYDIVIDASGFNRSLLPKIGRDYFIPTIEYRVKFREPPYDDFYIKPLDGRKGYLWYFPLGDSLYHVGSGDYDRRHVEAAKKFVEENRGEVLMKIGRPVRINPPEYCQPFYVGNIVGVGESIGTVYPLQGEGIIPSIYSAEALVENLEDFENYRKTILKIFKPYSTVFEFIKKALKGKLDLKRDWILLFKIYLHMRFREERYGIQSRVKDFIKLGEVFYRGKKDNVKD
;
A
#
# COMPACT_ATOMS: atom_id res chain seq x y z
N MET A 1 -6.90 -28.92 10.49
CA MET A 1 -7.09 -28.26 9.18
C MET A 1 -5.72 -27.97 8.58
N LYS A 2 -5.56 -28.19 7.27
CA LYS A 2 -4.31 -27.94 6.53
C LYS A 2 -4.51 -26.74 5.59
N ILE A 3 -3.68 -25.72 5.70
CA ILE A 3 -3.85 -24.44 5.03
C ILE A 3 -2.61 -24.12 4.17
N ALA A 4 -2.83 -23.75 2.90
CA ALA A 4 -1.80 -23.20 2.03
C ALA A 4 -1.91 -21.66 1.98
N VAL A 5 -0.79 -20.96 2.09
CA VAL A 5 -0.71 -19.49 1.91
C VAL A 5 0.19 -19.19 0.72
N VAL A 6 -0.36 -18.62 -0.35
CA VAL A 6 0.36 -18.31 -1.58
C VAL A 6 0.75 -16.82 -1.61
N GLY A 7 2.03 -16.55 -1.48
CA GLY A 7 2.65 -15.24 -1.29
C GLY A 7 3.00 -14.97 0.17
N ALA A 8 4.27 -14.65 0.44
CA ALA A 8 4.80 -14.32 1.77
C ALA A 8 5.03 -12.80 1.98
N GLY A 9 4.35 -11.93 1.20
CA GLY A 9 4.28 -10.50 1.48
C GLY A 9 3.48 -10.22 2.76
N VAL A 10 3.30 -8.93 3.12
CA VAL A 10 2.73 -8.53 4.43
C VAL A 10 1.44 -9.26 4.83
N ALA A 11 0.49 -9.49 3.90
CA ALA A 11 -0.73 -10.21 4.23
C ALA A 11 -0.47 -11.69 4.52
N GLY A 12 0.33 -12.34 3.65
CA GLY A 12 0.62 -13.78 3.77
C GLY A 12 1.52 -14.09 4.96
N SER A 13 2.56 -13.30 5.20
CA SER A 13 3.43 -13.45 6.38
C SER A 13 2.66 -13.25 7.69
N TYR A 14 1.75 -12.29 7.72
CA TYR A 14 0.90 -12.08 8.88
C TYR A 14 -0.07 -13.26 9.14
N ILE A 15 -0.69 -13.81 8.09
CA ILE A 15 -1.52 -15.03 8.17
C ILE A 15 -0.70 -16.22 8.70
N LEU A 16 0.52 -16.40 8.17
CA LEU A 16 1.42 -17.45 8.64
C LEU A 16 1.68 -17.32 10.15
N ALA A 17 2.01 -16.11 10.63
CA ALA A 17 2.22 -15.84 12.04
C ALA A 17 0.97 -16.16 12.89
N ARG A 18 -0.23 -15.77 12.39
CA ARG A 18 -1.49 -15.93 13.13
C ARG A 18 -1.97 -17.37 13.23
N LEU A 19 -1.72 -18.19 12.20
CA LEU A 19 -2.34 -19.52 12.10
C LEU A 19 -1.39 -20.69 12.39
N SER A 20 -0.06 -20.50 12.35
CA SER A 20 0.91 -21.59 12.51
C SER A 20 0.89 -22.25 13.89
N GLY A 21 0.34 -21.60 14.92
CA GLY A 21 0.19 -22.18 16.26
C GLY A 21 -1.01 -23.12 16.43
N GLU A 22 -2.01 -22.99 15.54
CA GLU A 22 -3.29 -23.71 15.66
C GLU A 22 -3.51 -24.72 14.53
N TYR A 23 -2.94 -24.47 13.35
CA TYR A 23 -3.19 -25.24 12.13
C TYR A 23 -1.89 -25.70 11.47
N LEU A 24 -1.99 -26.72 10.60
CA LEU A 24 -0.89 -27.08 9.70
C LEU A 24 -0.84 -26.10 8.54
N VAL A 25 0.00 -25.07 8.67
CA VAL A 25 0.11 -24.00 7.65
C VAL A 25 1.40 -24.13 6.86
N GLU A 26 1.32 -24.02 5.55
CA GLU A 26 2.46 -24.00 4.64
C GLU A 26 2.39 -22.80 3.71
N GLY A 27 3.47 -22.02 3.67
CA GLY A 27 3.63 -20.84 2.80
C GLY A 27 4.36 -21.19 1.51
N PHE A 28 4.02 -20.47 0.42
CA PHE A 28 4.67 -20.54 -0.88
C PHE A 28 5.03 -19.14 -1.35
N GLU A 29 6.31 -18.87 -1.57
CA GLU A 29 6.79 -17.57 -2.06
C GLU A 29 7.54 -17.77 -3.39
N LYS A 30 7.18 -16.95 -4.40
CA LYS A 30 7.80 -17.03 -5.73
C LYS A 30 9.25 -16.56 -5.79
N GLN A 31 9.62 -15.61 -4.93
CA GLN A 31 10.98 -15.14 -4.85
C GLN A 31 11.87 -16.20 -4.22
N GLU A 32 13.10 -16.34 -4.73
CA GLU A 32 14.16 -17.12 -4.06
C GLU A 32 14.48 -16.48 -2.70
N ARG A 33 14.79 -17.28 -1.69
CA ARG A 33 15.11 -16.80 -0.34
C ARG A 33 16.20 -15.73 -0.34
N SER A 34 17.26 -15.93 -1.14
CA SER A 34 18.38 -15.00 -1.26
C SER A 34 18.06 -13.68 -1.96
N ARG A 35 16.89 -13.60 -2.64
CA ARG A 35 16.42 -12.43 -3.38
C ARG A 35 15.13 -11.87 -2.82
N TYR A 36 14.64 -12.43 -1.72
CA TYR A 36 13.42 -11.98 -1.11
C TYR A 36 13.58 -10.54 -0.61
N PHE A 37 12.79 -9.65 -1.19
CA PHE A 37 12.76 -8.23 -0.83
C PHE A 37 11.36 -7.64 -1.03
N PRO A 38 10.76 -7.03 0.01
CA PRO A 38 9.44 -6.43 -0.09
C PRO A 38 9.48 -5.08 -0.82
N ILE A 39 8.93 -5.05 -2.04
CA ILE A 39 8.88 -3.87 -2.90
C ILE A 39 7.82 -2.89 -2.39
N CYS A 40 8.24 -1.83 -1.70
CA CYS A 40 7.36 -0.84 -1.09
C CYS A 40 8.19 0.28 -0.47
N ALA A 41 7.65 1.50 -0.39
CA ALA A 41 8.29 2.65 0.29
C ALA A 41 8.44 2.49 1.82
N TRP A 42 7.93 1.42 2.40
CA TRP A 42 8.01 1.08 3.82
C TRP A 42 7.34 2.09 4.77
N GLY A 43 6.53 2.99 4.23
CA GLY A 43 5.78 3.97 5.01
C GLY A 43 4.53 3.39 5.64
N THR A 44 4.26 3.67 6.93
CA THR A 44 3.06 3.20 7.65
C THR A 44 2.78 4.05 8.89
N SER A 45 1.68 3.77 9.60
CA SER A 45 1.38 4.42 10.89
C SER A 45 1.88 3.58 12.06
N ILE A 46 2.74 4.17 12.90
CA ILE A 46 3.31 3.53 14.08
C ILE A 46 2.24 3.07 15.08
N ASN A 47 1.23 3.90 15.34
CA ASN A 47 0.21 3.61 16.34
C ASN A 47 -0.61 2.37 15.96
N THR A 48 -1.11 2.33 14.73
CA THR A 48 -1.89 1.19 14.24
C THR A 48 -1.05 -0.09 14.14
N MET A 49 0.21 0.04 13.70
CA MET A 49 1.08 -1.14 13.60
C MET A 49 1.44 -1.73 14.96
N ARG A 50 1.62 -0.92 16.00
CA ARG A 50 1.82 -1.41 17.38
C ARG A 50 0.67 -2.32 17.83
N ASP A 51 -0.58 -1.94 17.55
CA ASP A 51 -1.75 -2.74 17.91
C ASP A 51 -1.81 -4.06 17.14
N LEU A 52 -1.52 -4.02 15.84
CA LEU A 52 -1.53 -5.20 14.98
C LEU A 52 -0.38 -6.16 15.29
N CYS A 53 0.82 -5.65 15.58
CA CYS A 53 1.99 -6.46 15.91
C CYS A 53 1.83 -7.21 17.24
N ARG A 54 1.17 -6.59 18.23
CA ARG A 54 0.86 -7.29 19.51
C ARG A 54 0.06 -8.57 19.32
N LYS A 55 -0.82 -8.64 18.32
CA LYS A 55 -1.61 -9.85 18.02
C LYS A 55 -0.77 -11.04 17.52
N VAL A 56 0.45 -10.77 17.03
CA VAL A 56 1.41 -11.78 16.58
C VAL A 56 2.65 -11.86 17.47
N GLY A 57 2.59 -11.27 18.68
CA GLY A 57 3.68 -11.32 19.66
C GLY A 57 4.92 -10.50 19.30
N LEU A 58 4.80 -9.54 18.36
CA LEU A 58 5.89 -8.67 17.95
C LEU A 58 5.75 -7.27 18.56
N ASN A 59 6.89 -6.64 18.85
CA ASN A 59 6.95 -5.21 19.21
C ASN A 59 7.30 -4.41 17.97
N PHE A 60 6.37 -3.59 17.46
CA PHE A 60 6.59 -2.83 16.22
C PHE A 60 7.73 -1.82 16.33
N ASP A 61 8.00 -1.28 17.52
CA ASP A 61 9.06 -0.29 17.72
C ASP A 61 10.46 -0.82 17.37
N ASP A 62 10.68 -2.15 17.42
CA ASP A 62 11.94 -2.79 17.07
C ASP A 62 12.27 -2.70 15.57
N TYR A 63 11.28 -2.36 14.74
CA TYR A 63 11.40 -2.25 13.28
C TYR A 63 11.42 -0.81 12.78
N VAL A 64 11.07 0.17 13.63
CA VAL A 64 10.96 1.57 13.21
C VAL A 64 12.33 2.13 12.83
N LEU A 65 12.44 2.68 11.62
CA LEU A 65 13.66 3.31 11.10
C LEU A 65 13.62 4.83 11.26
N TYR A 66 12.49 5.45 10.96
CA TYR A 66 12.32 6.89 11.03
C TYR A 66 10.86 7.25 11.39
N VAL A 67 10.68 8.24 12.26
CA VAL A 67 9.37 8.79 12.62
C VAL A 67 9.30 10.25 12.16
N GLY A 68 8.38 10.54 11.23
CA GLY A 68 8.23 11.86 10.66
C GLY A 68 7.50 12.85 11.56
N LYS A 69 7.86 14.12 11.41
CA LYS A 69 7.18 15.27 12.03
C LYS A 69 6.30 15.99 11.03
N GLU A 70 6.76 16.10 9.79
CA GLU A 70 6.11 16.79 8.70
C GLU A 70 6.16 15.99 7.38
N LEU A 71 5.14 16.17 6.57
CA LEU A 71 5.13 15.75 5.17
C LEU A 71 5.14 17.00 4.29
N TYR A 72 6.18 17.19 3.53
CA TYR A 72 6.31 18.28 2.57
C TYR A 72 5.56 17.95 1.28
N LEU A 73 4.46 18.64 1.02
CA LEU A 73 3.70 18.54 -0.23
C LEU A 73 4.17 19.64 -1.19
N ASP A 74 4.89 19.25 -2.24
CA ASP A 74 5.37 20.17 -3.28
C ASP A 74 4.25 20.46 -4.29
N LEU A 75 3.78 21.71 -4.28
CA LEU A 75 2.76 22.22 -5.21
C LEU A 75 3.37 22.90 -6.45
N GLY A 76 4.69 22.85 -6.61
CA GLY A 76 5.48 23.46 -7.67
C GLY A 76 5.81 24.94 -7.45
N ARG A 77 4.90 25.72 -6.84
CA ARG A 77 5.12 27.15 -6.49
C ARG A 77 5.42 27.35 -5.00
N GLU A 78 5.00 26.42 -4.18
CA GLU A 78 5.21 26.41 -2.75
C GLU A 78 5.36 24.97 -2.26
N ILE A 79 6.11 24.79 -1.20
CA ILE A 79 6.18 23.54 -0.43
C ILE A 79 5.28 23.72 0.78
N TYR A 80 4.24 22.89 0.90
CA TYR A 80 3.24 23.00 1.94
C TYR A 80 3.47 21.91 3.01
N PRO A 81 3.79 22.28 4.28
CA PRO A 81 4.02 21.32 5.35
C PRO A 81 2.69 20.80 5.91
N ILE A 82 2.55 19.49 5.99
CA ILE A 82 1.44 18.77 6.64
C ILE A 82 2.00 18.09 7.88
N LYS A 83 1.43 18.36 9.06
CA LYS A 83 1.86 17.72 10.31
C LYS A 83 1.55 16.23 10.29
N LEU A 84 2.49 15.45 10.77
CA LEU A 84 2.34 14.00 10.92
C LEU A 84 1.85 13.62 12.33
N ARG A 85 1.22 12.46 12.43
CA ARG A 85 0.75 11.83 13.67
C ARG A 85 1.16 10.37 13.71
N GLY A 86 2.48 10.15 13.62
CA GLY A 86 3.04 8.81 13.66
C GLY A 86 3.21 8.13 12.31
N LEU A 87 3.24 8.88 11.19
CA LEU A 87 3.80 8.33 9.96
C LEU A 87 5.26 8.00 10.18
N CYS A 88 5.65 6.77 9.86
CA CYS A 88 7.00 6.29 10.02
C CYS A 88 7.40 5.42 8.84
N THR A 89 8.69 5.21 8.66
CA THR A 89 9.23 4.09 7.91
C THR A 89 9.75 3.02 8.87
N PHE A 90 9.73 1.76 8.43
CA PHE A 90 10.18 0.64 9.24
C PHE A 90 10.89 -0.41 8.38
N ASP A 91 11.74 -1.23 8.98
CA ASP A 91 12.39 -2.35 8.30
C ASP A 91 11.38 -3.46 7.98
N LYS A 92 10.72 -3.28 6.83
CA LYS A 92 9.69 -4.19 6.37
C LYS A 92 10.24 -5.57 6.03
N LEU A 93 11.50 -5.66 5.59
CA LEU A 93 12.12 -6.95 5.30
C LEU A 93 12.28 -7.77 6.59
N ARG A 94 12.91 -7.20 7.60
CA ARG A 94 13.07 -7.84 8.90
C ARG A 94 11.72 -8.17 9.55
N PHE A 95 10.75 -7.27 9.43
CA PHE A 95 9.39 -7.50 9.94
C PHE A 95 8.72 -8.72 9.27
N GLU A 96 8.74 -8.82 7.94
CA GLU A 96 8.16 -9.96 7.23
C GLU A 96 8.92 -11.25 7.51
N GLU A 97 10.25 -11.20 7.68
CA GLU A 97 11.06 -12.34 8.10
C GLU A 97 10.74 -12.84 9.50
N ASP A 98 10.55 -11.94 10.46
CA ASP A 98 10.15 -12.31 11.82
C ASP A 98 8.73 -12.86 11.88
N LEU A 99 7.80 -12.35 11.05
CA LEU A 99 6.45 -12.92 10.93
C LEU A 99 6.43 -14.37 10.44
N ILE A 100 7.32 -14.74 9.53
CA ILE A 100 7.39 -16.13 9.01
C ILE A 100 8.32 -17.02 9.80
N LYS A 101 9.00 -16.51 10.83
CA LYS A 101 9.92 -17.26 11.68
C LYS A 101 9.16 -18.39 12.38
N GLY A 102 9.62 -19.61 12.17
CA GLY A 102 8.96 -20.80 12.69
C GLY A 102 7.84 -21.37 11.81
N SER A 103 7.43 -20.66 10.76
CA SER A 103 6.51 -21.18 9.75
C SER A 103 7.24 -21.94 8.64
N ARG A 104 6.53 -22.91 8.03
CA ARG A 104 7.04 -23.62 6.85
C ARG A 104 6.78 -22.79 5.60
N VAL A 105 7.81 -22.16 5.03
CA VAL A 105 7.70 -21.40 3.78
C VAL A 105 8.63 -21.96 2.73
N LYS A 106 8.07 -22.32 1.57
CA LYS A 106 8.81 -22.74 0.38
C LYS A 106 9.07 -21.53 -0.52
N PHE A 107 10.30 -21.09 -0.59
CA PHE A 107 10.75 -20.01 -1.47
C PHE A 107 11.10 -20.54 -2.87
N GLY A 108 11.06 -19.66 -3.88
CA GLY A 108 11.32 -20.03 -5.29
C GLY A 108 10.16 -20.80 -5.94
N VAL A 109 8.95 -20.78 -5.37
CA VAL A 109 7.80 -21.55 -5.84
C VAL A 109 6.71 -20.61 -6.36
N ASP A 110 6.60 -20.48 -7.69
CA ASP A 110 5.54 -19.70 -8.36
C ASP A 110 4.27 -20.55 -8.51
N VAL A 111 3.35 -20.39 -7.56
CA VAL A 111 2.07 -21.12 -7.54
C VAL A 111 1.05 -20.43 -8.47
N ARG A 112 0.67 -21.09 -9.56
CA ARG A 112 -0.29 -20.59 -10.59
C ARG A 112 -1.61 -21.34 -10.63
N SER A 113 -1.70 -22.44 -9.87
CA SER A 113 -2.92 -23.23 -9.70
C SER A 113 -3.02 -23.68 -8.24
N PRO A 114 -4.22 -23.90 -7.70
CA PRO A 114 -4.39 -24.26 -6.30
C PRO A 114 -3.62 -25.54 -5.98
N PRO A 115 -2.75 -25.55 -4.95
CA PRO A 115 -2.04 -26.74 -4.53
C PRO A 115 -3.05 -27.75 -3.94
N SER A 116 -2.87 -29.03 -4.26
CA SER A 116 -3.74 -30.11 -3.77
C SER A 116 -3.45 -30.51 -2.33
N GLY A 117 -4.43 -31.07 -1.66
CA GLY A 117 -4.29 -31.63 -0.31
C GLY A 117 -4.33 -30.59 0.82
N TYR A 118 -4.94 -29.42 0.58
CA TYR A 118 -5.23 -28.40 1.57
C TYR A 118 -6.74 -28.19 1.70
N ASP A 119 -7.19 -28.02 2.94
CA ASP A 119 -8.59 -27.71 3.26
C ASP A 119 -8.93 -26.28 2.84
N ILE A 120 -7.98 -25.34 3.01
CA ILE A 120 -8.09 -23.92 2.61
C ILE A 120 -6.82 -23.52 1.87
N VAL A 121 -6.99 -22.73 0.79
CA VAL A 121 -5.91 -22.12 0.03
C VAL A 121 -6.09 -20.60 0.05
N ILE A 122 -5.12 -19.89 0.62
CA ILE A 122 -5.18 -18.44 0.77
C ILE A 122 -4.35 -17.77 -0.33
N ASP A 123 -5.01 -16.99 -1.21
CA ASP A 123 -4.35 -16.18 -2.23
C ASP A 123 -3.89 -14.84 -1.63
N ALA A 124 -2.66 -14.82 -1.12
CA ALA A 124 -1.94 -13.64 -0.64
C ALA A 124 -0.90 -13.14 -1.68
N SER A 125 -1.07 -13.48 -2.96
CA SER A 125 -0.12 -13.18 -4.05
C SER A 125 -0.11 -11.71 -4.50
N GLY A 126 -0.85 -10.85 -3.81
CA GLY A 126 -0.88 -9.42 -4.04
C GLY A 126 -1.46 -9.05 -5.40
N PHE A 127 -0.77 -8.16 -6.15
CA PHE A 127 -1.23 -7.70 -7.46
C PHE A 127 -1.52 -8.84 -8.44
N ASN A 128 -0.74 -9.92 -8.38
CA ASN A 128 -0.89 -11.05 -9.32
C ASN A 128 -2.24 -11.74 -9.20
N ARG A 129 -2.83 -11.81 -8.00
CA ARG A 129 -4.11 -12.51 -7.78
C ARG A 129 -4.11 -13.89 -8.46
N SER A 130 -3.09 -14.68 -8.08
CA SER A 130 -2.69 -15.87 -8.86
C SER A 130 -3.73 -16.97 -8.92
N LEU A 131 -4.59 -17.07 -7.90
CA LEU A 131 -5.54 -18.19 -7.74
C LEU A 131 -7.00 -17.78 -7.87
N LEU A 132 -7.31 -16.52 -7.65
CA LEU A 132 -8.67 -16.01 -7.82
C LEU A 132 -8.93 -15.60 -9.27
N PRO A 133 -10.21 -15.59 -9.74
CA PRO A 133 -10.56 -15.09 -11.04
C PRO A 133 -10.05 -13.68 -11.31
N LYS A 134 -9.64 -13.41 -12.55
CA LYS A 134 -9.17 -12.08 -12.95
C LYS A 134 -10.26 -11.03 -12.78
N ILE A 135 -9.86 -9.81 -12.43
CA ILE A 135 -10.76 -8.66 -12.35
C ILE A 135 -11.06 -8.18 -13.78
N GLY A 136 -12.34 -7.99 -14.11
CA GLY A 136 -12.76 -7.63 -15.47
C GLY A 136 -12.20 -6.27 -15.94
N ARG A 137 -12.13 -5.27 -15.05
CA ARG A 137 -11.45 -3.98 -15.29
C ARG A 137 -10.55 -3.65 -14.11
N ASP A 138 -9.27 -3.90 -14.28
CA ASP A 138 -8.26 -3.69 -13.25
C ASP A 138 -7.57 -2.33 -13.45
N TYR A 139 -7.76 -1.41 -12.49
CA TYR A 139 -7.06 -0.14 -12.44
C TYR A 139 -5.84 -0.29 -11.55
N PHE A 140 -4.69 0.04 -12.09
CA PHE A 140 -3.43 -0.01 -11.36
C PHE A 140 -2.52 1.15 -11.76
N ILE A 141 -1.60 1.47 -10.87
CA ILE A 141 -0.55 2.47 -11.08
C ILE A 141 0.78 1.73 -11.19
N PRO A 142 1.50 1.82 -12.31
CA PRO A 142 2.87 1.34 -12.39
C PRO A 142 3.75 2.22 -11.50
N THR A 143 4.65 1.60 -10.74
CA THR A 143 5.55 2.29 -9.83
C THR A 143 6.99 1.87 -10.04
N ILE A 144 7.92 2.78 -9.73
CA ILE A 144 9.34 2.55 -9.60
C ILE A 144 9.81 3.07 -8.25
N GLU A 145 10.77 2.40 -7.66
CA GLU A 145 11.40 2.84 -6.42
C GLU A 145 12.90 2.60 -6.48
N TYR A 146 13.63 3.56 -5.96
CA TYR A 146 15.07 3.51 -5.73
C TYR A 146 15.32 3.53 -4.22
N ARG A 147 16.21 2.66 -3.74
CA ARG A 147 16.88 2.84 -2.46
C ARG A 147 18.12 3.65 -2.70
N VAL A 148 18.20 4.83 -2.07
CA VAL A 148 19.19 5.85 -2.38
C VAL A 148 19.90 6.29 -1.12
N LYS A 149 21.21 6.56 -1.24
CA LYS A 149 21.99 7.24 -0.22
C LYS A 149 22.26 8.68 -0.67
N PHE A 150 21.94 9.65 0.17
CA PHE A 150 22.27 11.06 -0.07
C PHE A 150 23.36 11.51 0.92
N ARG A 151 24.40 12.21 0.41
CA ARG A 151 25.37 12.88 1.27
C ARG A 151 24.76 14.14 1.89
N GLU A 152 24.01 14.88 1.07
CA GLU A 152 23.26 16.08 1.44
C GLU A 152 21.78 15.83 1.10
N PRO A 153 20.97 15.40 2.08
CA PRO A 153 19.56 15.10 1.82
C PRO A 153 18.80 16.36 1.36
N PRO A 154 17.99 16.30 0.31
CA PRO A 154 17.24 17.46 -0.18
C PRO A 154 16.13 17.92 0.76
N TYR A 155 15.65 17.02 1.61
CA TYR A 155 14.61 17.30 2.62
C TYR A 155 14.90 16.54 3.91
N ASP A 156 14.54 17.17 5.04
CA ASP A 156 14.77 16.61 6.38
C ASP A 156 13.72 15.55 6.78
N ASP A 157 12.57 15.51 6.07
CA ASP A 157 11.44 14.67 6.43
C ASP A 157 10.73 14.12 5.17
N PHE A 158 9.59 13.50 5.33
CA PHE A 158 8.79 12.97 4.23
C PHE A 158 8.46 14.04 3.19
N TYR A 159 8.55 13.67 1.92
CA TYR A 159 8.22 14.58 0.82
C TYR A 159 7.40 13.86 -0.25
N ILE A 160 6.41 14.56 -0.79
CA ILE A 160 5.57 14.12 -1.90
C ILE A 160 5.45 15.26 -2.91
N LYS A 161 5.60 14.92 -4.19
CA LYS A 161 5.39 15.82 -5.32
C LYS A 161 4.41 15.20 -6.31
N PRO A 162 3.21 15.78 -6.52
CA PRO A 162 2.33 15.39 -7.60
C PRO A 162 3.01 15.58 -8.95
N LEU A 163 2.93 14.57 -9.82
CA LEU A 163 3.48 14.65 -11.18
C LEU A 163 2.58 15.51 -12.10
N ASP A 164 3.15 15.97 -13.21
CA ASP A 164 2.40 16.69 -14.23
C ASP A 164 1.19 15.85 -14.69
N GLY A 165 0.07 16.55 -15.01
CA GLY A 165 -1.19 15.84 -15.27
C GLY A 165 -1.93 15.30 -14.05
N ARG A 166 -1.31 15.33 -12.86
CA ARG A 166 -1.92 14.95 -11.57
C ARG A 166 -2.52 13.55 -11.50
N LYS A 167 -1.91 12.59 -12.21
CA LYS A 167 -2.33 11.18 -12.24
C LYS A 167 -1.36 10.26 -11.53
N GLY A 168 -0.48 10.84 -10.73
CA GLY A 168 0.52 10.17 -9.94
C GLY A 168 1.34 11.15 -9.12
N TYR A 169 2.28 10.63 -8.37
CA TYR A 169 3.17 11.43 -7.52
C TYR A 169 4.53 10.74 -7.31
N LEU A 170 5.52 11.55 -6.97
CA LEU A 170 6.83 11.13 -6.47
C LEU A 170 6.79 11.17 -4.93
N TRP A 171 7.45 10.22 -4.30
CA TRP A 171 7.68 10.20 -2.85
C TRP A 171 9.17 10.12 -2.54
N TYR A 172 9.54 10.69 -1.39
CA TYR A 172 10.85 10.59 -0.79
C TYR A 172 10.67 10.33 0.69
N PHE A 173 11.08 9.15 1.15
CA PHE A 173 10.81 8.64 2.49
C PHE A 173 12.11 8.28 3.20
N PRO A 174 12.45 8.93 4.34
CA PRO A 174 13.65 8.65 5.11
C PRO A 174 13.64 7.22 5.69
N LEU A 175 14.81 6.56 5.69
CA LEU A 175 15.03 5.26 6.34
C LEU A 175 16.05 5.32 7.49
N GLY A 176 16.54 6.52 7.82
CA GLY A 176 17.68 6.71 8.74
C GLY A 176 19.03 6.54 8.02
N ASP A 177 20.12 6.90 8.70
CA ASP A 177 21.51 6.71 8.24
C ASP A 177 21.79 7.22 6.81
N SER A 178 21.17 8.35 6.43
CA SER A 178 21.27 8.92 5.07
C SER A 178 20.74 8.01 3.97
N LEU A 179 19.88 7.02 4.30
CA LEU A 179 19.19 6.14 3.37
C LEU A 179 17.75 6.59 3.18
N TYR A 180 17.27 6.43 1.96
CA TYR A 180 15.94 6.88 1.56
C TYR A 180 15.32 5.93 0.53
N HIS A 181 14.00 5.78 0.58
CA HIS A 181 13.22 5.31 -0.54
C HIS A 181 12.73 6.49 -1.36
N VAL A 182 13.17 6.57 -2.61
CA VAL A 182 12.72 7.56 -3.60
C VAL A 182 12.00 6.83 -4.70
N GLY A 183 10.73 7.11 -4.87
CA GLY A 183 9.98 6.44 -5.91
C GLY A 183 8.90 7.31 -6.51
N SER A 184 8.26 6.80 -7.51
CA SER A 184 7.09 7.42 -8.10
C SER A 184 6.15 6.41 -8.73
N GLY A 185 4.88 6.78 -8.80
CA GLY A 185 3.85 6.05 -9.52
C GLY A 185 3.05 7.02 -10.38
N ASP A 186 2.72 6.63 -11.62
CA ASP A 186 1.93 7.49 -12.50
C ASP A 186 1.11 6.65 -13.48
N TYR A 187 -0.16 7.00 -13.63
CA TYR A 187 -1.07 6.34 -14.56
C TYR A 187 -0.63 6.54 -16.02
N ASP A 188 -0.08 7.72 -16.35
CA ASP A 188 0.42 8.06 -17.68
C ASP A 188 1.88 7.57 -17.91
N ARG A 189 2.44 6.77 -16.98
CA ARG A 189 3.74 6.11 -17.05
C ARG A 189 4.96 7.06 -17.07
N ARG A 190 4.86 8.26 -16.54
CA ARG A 190 5.98 9.22 -16.38
C ARG A 190 6.83 8.96 -15.15
N HIS A 191 6.44 7.98 -14.33
CA HIS A 191 7.05 7.67 -13.04
C HIS A 191 8.56 7.38 -13.12
N VAL A 192 9.01 6.64 -14.14
CA VAL A 192 10.43 6.26 -14.25
C VAL A 192 11.33 7.49 -14.38
N GLU A 193 10.97 8.39 -15.29
CA GLU A 193 11.74 9.62 -15.54
C GLU A 193 11.67 10.56 -14.33
N ALA A 194 10.51 10.71 -13.70
CA ALA A 194 10.35 11.58 -12.55
C ALA A 194 11.23 11.16 -11.36
N ALA A 195 11.25 9.87 -11.02
CA ALA A 195 12.07 9.36 -9.93
C ALA A 195 13.57 9.43 -10.26
N LYS A 196 13.96 9.06 -11.48
CA LYS A 196 15.34 9.15 -11.96
C LYS A 196 15.87 10.58 -11.89
N LYS A 197 15.13 11.52 -12.47
CA LYS A 197 15.47 12.94 -12.48
C LYS A 197 15.67 13.48 -11.05
N PHE A 198 14.75 13.15 -10.13
CA PHE A 198 14.88 13.58 -8.72
C PHE A 198 16.17 13.08 -8.09
N VAL A 199 16.52 11.80 -8.29
CA VAL A 199 17.74 11.21 -7.73
C VAL A 199 19.00 11.86 -8.32
N GLU A 200 19.04 12.08 -9.63
CA GLU A 200 20.16 12.69 -10.33
C GLU A 200 20.37 14.17 -9.95
N GLU A 201 19.30 14.97 -9.92
CA GLU A 201 19.35 16.40 -9.53
C GLU A 201 19.85 16.58 -8.07
N ASN A 202 19.57 15.62 -7.19
CA ASN A 202 20.00 15.68 -5.80
C ASN A 202 21.26 14.82 -5.53
N ARG A 203 21.96 14.37 -6.57
CA ARG A 203 23.22 13.60 -6.48
C ARG A 203 23.13 12.36 -5.60
N GLY A 204 21.99 11.64 -5.67
CA GLY A 204 21.76 10.44 -4.91
C GLY A 204 22.53 9.23 -5.47
N GLU A 205 23.17 8.45 -4.61
CA GLU A 205 23.77 7.17 -4.94
C GLU A 205 22.71 6.07 -4.92
N VAL A 206 22.42 5.47 -6.08
CA VAL A 206 21.42 4.41 -6.20
C VAL A 206 21.99 3.09 -5.74
N LEU A 207 21.45 2.52 -4.66
CA LEU A 207 21.84 1.22 -4.13
C LEU A 207 20.98 0.09 -4.68
N MET A 208 19.70 0.36 -4.97
CA MET A 208 18.75 -0.61 -5.50
C MET A 208 17.69 0.09 -6.34
N LYS A 209 17.22 -0.61 -7.37
CA LYS A 209 16.11 -0.19 -8.24
C LYS A 209 15.11 -1.33 -8.36
N ILE A 210 13.86 -1.07 -8.02
CA ILE A 210 12.78 -2.05 -8.06
C ILE A 210 11.50 -1.38 -8.57
N GLY A 211 10.52 -2.17 -8.98
CA GLY A 211 9.22 -1.64 -9.38
C GLY A 211 8.16 -2.72 -9.46
N ARG A 212 6.93 -2.31 -9.31
CA ARG A 212 5.75 -3.17 -9.46
C ARG A 212 4.51 -2.33 -9.76
N PRO A 213 3.48 -2.90 -10.37
CA PRO A 213 2.17 -2.26 -10.38
C PRO A 213 1.52 -2.34 -8.99
N VAL A 214 0.70 -1.34 -8.67
CA VAL A 214 -0.11 -1.27 -7.45
C VAL A 214 -1.58 -1.17 -7.86
N ARG A 215 -2.41 -2.13 -7.43
CA ARG A 215 -3.84 -2.12 -7.70
C ARG A 215 -4.52 -1.05 -6.88
N ILE A 216 -5.35 -0.23 -7.54
CA ILE A 216 -6.14 0.82 -6.90
C ILE A 216 -7.64 0.53 -6.91
N ASN A 217 -8.08 -0.59 -7.49
CA ASN A 217 -9.44 -1.06 -7.33
C ASN A 217 -9.72 -1.40 -5.87
N PRO A 218 -10.75 -0.83 -5.24
CA PRO A 218 -11.15 -1.24 -3.90
C PRO A 218 -11.86 -2.60 -3.92
N PRO A 219 -12.03 -3.27 -2.76
CA PRO A 219 -12.62 -4.60 -2.68
C PRO A 219 -13.96 -4.77 -3.39
N GLU A 220 -14.83 -3.77 -3.34
CA GLU A 220 -16.11 -3.80 -4.06
C GLU A 220 -15.96 -4.18 -5.54
N TYR A 221 -14.86 -3.75 -6.19
CA TYR A 221 -14.56 -4.00 -7.61
C TYR A 221 -13.63 -5.21 -7.83
N CYS A 222 -13.25 -5.91 -6.77
CA CYS A 222 -12.33 -7.05 -6.80
C CYS A 222 -12.99 -8.38 -6.41
N GLN A 223 -14.32 -8.45 -6.44
CA GLN A 223 -15.01 -9.71 -6.19
C GLN A 223 -14.85 -10.70 -7.37
N PRO A 224 -14.95 -12.01 -7.15
CA PRO A 224 -15.18 -12.68 -5.86
C PRO A 224 -13.92 -12.71 -5.00
N PHE A 225 -14.09 -12.72 -3.64
CA PHE A 225 -12.97 -12.85 -2.71
C PHE A 225 -12.63 -14.31 -2.41
N TYR A 226 -13.54 -15.21 -2.73
CA TYR A 226 -13.34 -16.66 -2.61
C TYR A 226 -14.05 -17.42 -3.74
N VAL A 227 -13.53 -18.60 -4.03
CA VAL A 227 -14.11 -19.59 -4.96
C VAL A 227 -13.79 -20.98 -4.42
N GLY A 228 -14.82 -21.76 -4.05
CA GLY A 228 -14.62 -23.04 -3.37
C GLY A 228 -13.84 -22.85 -2.07
N ASN A 229 -12.72 -23.56 -1.94
CA ASN A 229 -11.83 -23.46 -0.78
C ASN A 229 -10.67 -22.44 -0.96
N ILE A 230 -10.68 -21.65 -2.02
CA ILE A 230 -9.69 -20.62 -2.27
C ILE A 230 -10.24 -19.29 -1.79
N VAL A 231 -9.49 -18.55 -0.95
CA VAL A 231 -9.86 -17.23 -0.43
C VAL A 231 -8.70 -16.24 -0.56
N GLY A 232 -8.98 -15.01 -0.98
CA GLY A 232 -7.97 -13.96 -1.15
C GLY A 232 -7.84 -13.04 0.06
N VAL A 233 -6.64 -12.46 0.23
CA VAL A 233 -6.34 -11.43 1.22
C VAL A 233 -5.41 -10.35 0.65
N GLY A 234 -5.42 -9.18 1.25
CA GLY A 234 -4.54 -8.10 0.86
C GLY A 234 -4.85 -7.54 -0.52
N GLU A 235 -3.83 -7.18 -1.26
CA GLU A 235 -3.99 -6.55 -2.58
C GLU A 235 -4.66 -7.48 -3.61
N SER A 236 -4.65 -8.81 -3.42
CA SER A 236 -5.38 -9.73 -4.30
C SER A 236 -6.89 -9.47 -4.30
N ILE A 237 -7.43 -8.92 -3.23
CA ILE A 237 -8.82 -8.49 -3.10
C ILE A 237 -9.00 -6.95 -3.07
N GLY A 238 -7.95 -6.17 -3.43
CA GLY A 238 -8.06 -4.73 -3.63
C GLY A 238 -8.02 -3.90 -2.36
N THR A 239 -7.29 -4.30 -1.33
CA THR A 239 -7.26 -3.58 -0.04
C THR A 239 -6.37 -2.35 -0.02
N VAL A 240 -5.65 -2.01 -1.10
CA VAL A 240 -4.82 -0.81 -1.16
C VAL A 240 -5.68 0.45 -1.12
N TYR A 241 -5.30 1.43 -0.28
CA TYR A 241 -5.99 2.72 -0.22
C TYR A 241 -5.72 3.53 -1.50
N PRO A 242 -6.72 3.84 -2.32
CA PRO A 242 -6.51 4.32 -3.68
C PRO A 242 -5.81 5.69 -3.79
N LEU A 243 -5.94 6.56 -2.78
CA LEU A 243 -5.36 7.91 -2.82
C LEU A 243 -3.85 7.92 -2.56
N GLN A 244 -3.38 7.06 -1.67
CA GLN A 244 -1.99 7.06 -1.18
C GLN A 244 -1.19 5.85 -1.65
N GLY A 245 -1.83 4.84 -2.26
CA GLY A 245 -1.19 3.56 -2.57
C GLY A 245 -0.77 2.77 -1.31
N GLU A 246 -1.31 3.13 -0.13
CA GLU A 246 -0.99 2.47 1.14
C GLU A 246 -1.69 1.13 1.22
N GLY A 247 -0.91 0.07 1.37
CA GLY A 247 -1.39 -1.31 1.36
C GLY A 247 -0.99 -2.15 2.58
N ILE A 248 -0.10 -1.67 3.46
CA ILE A 248 0.44 -2.46 4.57
C ILE A 248 -0.65 -2.77 5.60
N ILE A 249 -1.16 -1.75 6.27
CA ILE A 249 -2.21 -1.90 7.29
C ILE A 249 -3.51 -2.50 6.71
N PRO A 250 -4.01 -2.07 5.53
CA PRO A 250 -5.20 -2.68 4.96
C PRO A 250 -5.04 -4.17 4.64
N SER A 251 -3.84 -4.60 4.24
CA SER A 251 -3.55 -6.01 4.02
C SER A 251 -3.63 -6.80 5.32
N ILE A 252 -3.10 -6.26 6.43
CA ILE A 252 -3.20 -6.89 7.76
C ILE A 252 -4.66 -6.90 8.24
N TYR A 253 -5.43 -5.82 8.04
CA TYR A 253 -6.85 -5.81 8.37
C TYR A 253 -7.64 -6.90 7.64
N SER A 254 -7.32 -7.14 6.36
CA SER A 254 -7.97 -8.23 5.63
C SER A 254 -7.54 -9.61 6.13
N ALA A 255 -6.29 -9.74 6.55
CA ALA A 255 -5.78 -10.96 7.16
C ALA A 255 -6.47 -11.26 8.49
N GLU A 256 -6.61 -10.28 9.39
CA GLU A 256 -7.36 -10.42 10.64
C GLU A 256 -8.84 -10.78 10.39
N ALA A 257 -9.47 -10.09 9.43
CA ALA A 257 -10.85 -10.41 9.07
C ALA A 257 -11.01 -11.85 8.56
N LEU A 258 -10.01 -12.39 7.84
CA LEU A 258 -10.03 -13.78 7.42
C LEU A 258 -9.82 -14.74 8.60
N VAL A 259 -8.85 -14.47 9.48
CA VAL A 259 -8.59 -15.29 10.66
C VAL A 259 -9.85 -15.39 11.53
N GLU A 260 -10.58 -14.29 11.72
CA GLU A 260 -11.82 -14.25 12.50
C GLU A 260 -13.01 -14.97 11.79
N ASN A 261 -12.89 -15.27 10.49
CA ASN A 261 -13.96 -15.87 9.68
C ASN A 261 -13.46 -17.04 8.82
N LEU A 262 -12.50 -17.81 9.32
CA LEU A 262 -11.82 -18.85 8.54
C LEU A 262 -12.77 -19.97 8.06
N GLU A 263 -13.86 -20.21 8.79
CA GLU A 263 -14.88 -21.22 8.49
C GLU A 263 -16.11 -20.63 7.75
N ASP A 264 -16.22 -19.30 7.63
CA ASP A 264 -17.34 -18.61 6.97
C ASP A 264 -16.85 -17.51 6.02
N PHE A 265 -16.55 -17.91 4.78
CA PHE A 265 -16.06 -16.96 3.76
C PHE A 265 -17.13 -15.95 3.31
N GLU A 266 -18.42 -16.24 3.49
CA GLU A 266 -19.46 -15.27 3.20
C GLU A 266 -19.50 -14.16 4.28
N ASN A 267 -19.30 -14.49 5.55
CA ASN A 267 -19.15 -13.49 6.60
C ASN A 267 -17.84 -12.72 6.45
N TYR A 268 -16.74 -13.38 6.06
CA TYR A 268 -15.51 -12.71 5.64
C TYR A 268 -15.76 -11.67 4.56
N ARG A 269 -16.45 -12.06 3.47
CA ARG A 269 -16.79 -11.15 2.36
C ARG A 269 -17.56 -9.93 2.84
N LYS A 270 -18.60 -10.12 3.67
CA LYS A 270 -19.40 -9.03 4.25
C LYS A 270 -18.54 -8.10 5.10
N THR A 271 -17.65 -8.66 5.91
CA THR A 271 -16.72 -7.93 6.78
C THR A 271 -15.76 -7.07 5.95
N ILE A 272 -15.15 -7.62 4.90
CA ILE A 272 -14.28 -6.89 3.98
C ILE A 272 -15.02 -5.73 3.31
N LEU A 273 -16.21 -5.97 2.75
CA LEU A 273 -16.99 -4.92 2.12
C LEU A 273 -17.38 -3.79 3.10
N LYS A 274 -17.64 -4.11 4.36
CA LYS A 274 -17.94 -3.14 5.42
C LYS A 274 -16.70 -2.31 5.80
N ILE A 275 -15.56 -2.95 6.06
CA ILE A 275 -14.31 -2.29 6.47
C ILE A 275 -13.84 -1.32 5.37
N PHE A 276 -13.85 -1.77 4.12
CA PHE A 276 -13.29 -1.04 3.00
C PHE A 276 -14.31 -0.22 2.18
N LYS A 277 -15.56 -0.12 2.62
CA LYS A 277 -16.59 0.71 1.97
C LYS A 277 -16.13 2.13 1.64
N PRO A 278 -15.40 2.86 2.52
CA PRO A 278 -14.92 4.20 2.20
C PRO A 278 -13.94 4.25 1.02
N TYR A 279 -13.24 3.15 0.72
CA TYR A 279 -12.27 3.10 -0.38
C TYR A 279 -12.95 3.24 -1.75
N SER A 280 -14.19 2.77 -1.89
CA SER A 280 -14.98 2.96 -3.11
C SER A 280 -15.26 4.44 -3.38
N THR A 281 -15.52 5.23 -2.33
CA THR A 281 -15.68 6.69 -2.44
C THR A 281 -14.42 7.37 -2.94
N VAL A 282 -13.26 6.98 -2.39
CA VAL A 282 -11.95 7.49 -2.80
C VAL A 282 -11.64 7.09 -4.25
N PHE A 283 -11.92 5.84 -4.60
CA PHE A 283 -11.69 5.32 -5.95
C PHE A 283 -12.53 6.06 -7.00
N GLU A 284 -13.80 6.35 -6.71
CA GLU A 284 -14.62 7.15 -7.64
C GLU A 284 -14.04 8.55 -7.87
N PHE A 285 -13.50 9.19 -6.83
CA PHE A 285 -12.78 10.45 -6.97
C PHE A 285 -11.55 10.29 -7.87
N ILE A 286 -10.67 9.32 -7.58
CA ILE A 286 -9.48 9.05 -8.38
C ILE A 286 -9.84 8.71 -9.82
N LYS A 287 -10.85 7.87 -10.04
CA LYS A 287 -11.33 7.50 -11.39
C LYS A 287 -11.80 8.70 -12.20
N LYS A 288 -12.48 9.67 -11.57
CA LYS A 288 -12.86 10.94 -12.22
C LYS A 288 -11.63 11.78 -12.54
N ALA A 289 -10.67 11.88 -11.62
CA ALA A 289 -9.42 12.61 -11.83
C ALA A 289 -8.61 12.01 -13.01
N LEU A 290 -8.43 10.68 -13.03
CA LEU A 290 -7.72 9.99 -14.11
C LEU A 290 -8.35 10.20 -15.49
N LYS A 291 -9.69 10.36 -15.54
CA LYS A 291 -10.44 10.61 -16.77
C LYS A 291 -10.55 12.11 -17.14
N GLY A 292 -9.94 13.03 -16.36
CA GLY A 292 -10.08 14.47 -16.54
C GLY A 292 -11.51 15.00 -16.33
N LYS A 293 -12.36 14.21 -15.65
CA LYS A 293 -13.80 14.52 -15.43
C LYS A 293 -14.10 15.06 -14.03
N LEU A 294 -13.06 15.30 -13.21
CA LEU A 294 -13.23 15.85 -11.88
C LEU A 294 -13.69 17.30 -11.97
N ASP A 295 -14.79 17.63 -11.29
CA ASP A 295 -15.30 18.98 -11.14
C ASP A 295 -15.49 19.29 -9.65
N LEU A 296 -14.62 20.14 -9.08
CA LEU A 296 -14.63 20.43 -7.66
C LEU A 296 -15.95 21.07 -7.17
N LYS A 297 -16.69 21.79 -8.03
CA LYS A 297 -17.98 22.38 -7.66
C LYS A 297 -19.08 21.32 -7.56
N ARG A 298 -19.01 20.29 -8.40
CA ARG A 298 -19.99 19.19 -8.41
C ARG A 298 -19.58 18.06 -7.46
N ASP A 299 -18.26 17.83 -7.32
CA ASP A 299 -17.70 16.70 -6.59
C ASP A 299 -17.29 17.08 -5.14
N TRP A 300 -17.67 18.28 -4.63
CA TRP A 300 -17.30 18.73 -3.29
C TRP A 300 -17.78 17.79 -2.18
N ILE A 301 -18.97 17.18 -2.35
CA ILE A 301 -19.49 16.20 -1.37
C ILE A 301 -18.58 14.97 -1.31
N LEU A 302 -18.08 14.51 -2.46
CA LEU A 302 -17.17 13.39 -2.55
C LEU A 302 -15.85 13.71 -1.84
N LEU A 303 -15.29 14.87 -2.10
CA LEU A 303 -14.13 15.40 -1.43
C LEU A 303 -14.35 15.51 0.08
N PHE A 304 -15.46 16.08 0.52
CA PHE A 304 -15.77 16.22 1.93
C PHE A 304 -15.89 14.87 2.65
N LYS A 305 -16.48 13.85 2.02
CA LYS A 305 -16.51 12.48 2.55
C LYS A 305 -15.10 11.90 2.72
N ILE A 306 -14.19 12.14 1.76
CA ILE A 306 -12.79 11.72 1.84
C ILE A 306 -12.10 12.43 3.01
N TYR A 307 -12.30 13.75 3.13
CA TYR A 307 -11.77 14.52 4.26
C TYR A 307 -12.23 13.96 5.61
N LEU A 308 -13.54 13.76 5.80
CA LEU A 308 -14.07 13.21 7.04
C LEU A 308 -13.50 11.81 7.32
N HIS A 309 -13.38 10.97 6.29
CA HIS A 309 -12.78 9.65 6.45
C HIS A 309 -11.34 9.71 6.96
N MET A 310 -10.51 10.60 6.43
CA MET A 310 -9.13 10.81 6.88
C MET A 310 -9.09 11.49 8.25
N ARG A 311 -9.91 12.51 8.48
CA ARG A 311 -9.96 13.28 9.73
C ARG A 311 -10.27 12.41 10.95
N PHE A 312 -11.24 11.50 10.83
CA PHE A 312 -11.60 10.57 11.91
C PHE A 312 -10.62 9.40 12.07
N ARG A 313 -9.61 9.30 11.20
CA ARG A 313 -8.62 8.21 11.20
C ARG A 313 -7.18 8.71 11.06
N GLU A 314 -6.89 9.90 11.59
CA GLU A 314 -5.56 10.50 11.51
C GLU A 314 -4.47 9.57 12.02
N GLU A 315 -4.71 8.89 13.14
CA GLU A 315 -3.77 7.91 13.71
C GLU A 315 -3.56 6.71 12.79
N ARG A 316 -4.63 6.26 12.12
CA ARG A 316 -4.56 5.16 11.14
C ARG A 316 -3.70 5.52 9.93
N TYR A 317 -3.75 6.76 9.48
CA TYR A 317 -2.94 7.25 8.36
C TYR A 317 -1.60 7.86 8.77
N GLY A 318 -1.40 8.13 10.06
CA GLY A 318 -0.21 8.80 10.57
C GLY A 318 -0.09 10.26 10.14
N ILE A 319 -1.18 10.87 9.64
CA ILE A 319 -1.21 12.22 9.04
C ILE A 319 -2.31 13.05 9.69
N GLN A 320 -1.99 14.27 10.13
CA GLN A 320 -2.99 15.22 10.58
C GLN A 320 -3.79 15.75 9.37
N SER A 321 -5.12 15.73 9.46
CA SER A 321 -6.00 16.17 8.38
C SER A 321 -6.79 17.41 8.81
N ARG A 322 -6.29 18.61 8.49
CA ARG A 322 -6.99 19.87 8.71
C ARG A 322 -7.77 20.27 7.44
N VAL A 323 -8.81 21.06 7.60
CA VAL A 323 -9.61 21.57 6.45
C VAL A 323 -8.71 22.27 5.41
N LYS A 324 -7.74 23.07 5.87
CA LYS A 324 -6.81 23.76 4.98
C LYS A 324 -5.91 22.80 4.17
N ASP A 325 -5.47 21.69 4.77
CA ASP A 325 -4.66 20.68 4.10
C ASP A 325 -5.46 20.03 2.95
N PHE A 326 -6.76 19.86 3.21
CA PHE A 326 -7.68 19.28 2.25
C PHE A 326 -8.01 20.22 1.09
N ILE A 327 -8.18 21.52 1.38
CA ILE A 327 -8.34 22.55 0.34
C ILE A 327 -7.11 22.57 -0.56
N LYS A 328 -5.90 22.54 0.02
CA LYS A 328 -4.65 22.48 -0.74
C LYS A 328 -4.55 21.23 -1.62
N LEU A 329 -4.93 20.07 -1.10
CA LEU A 329 -5.00 18.85 -1.91
C LEU A 329 -6.00 18.99 -3.06
N GLY A 330 -7.17 19.60 -2.83
CA GLY A 330 -8.16 19.91 -3.87
C GLY A 330 -7.59 20.78 -4.97
N GLU A 331 -6.81 21.83 -4.62
CA GLU A 331 -6.13 22.69 -5.59
C GLU A 331 -5.17 21.91 -6.51
N VAL A 332 -4.48 20.90 -5.98
CA VAL A 332 -3.59 20.02 -6.79
C VAL A 332 -4.36 19.41 -7.96
N PHE A 333 -5.53 18.83 -7.69
CA PHE A 333 -6.34 18.20 -8.73
C PHE A 333 -7.00 19.19 -9.68
N TYR A 334 -7.31 20.42 -9.21
CA TYR A 334 -7.93 21.45 -10.05
C TYR A 334 -6.95 22.07 -11.07
N ARG A 335 -5.70 22.30 -10.67
CA ARG A 335 -4.67 22.90 -11.55
C ARG A 335 -4.32 21.98 -12.71
N GLY A 336 -4.30 20.67 -12.52
CA GLY A 336 -4.06 19.69 -13.59
C GLY A 336 -5.07 19.74 -14.73
N LYS A 337 -6.24 20.38 -14.53
CA LYS A 337 -7.23 20.58 -15.59
C LYS A 337 -6.88 21.73 -16.52
N LYS A 338 -6.16 22.75 -16.02
CA LYS A 338 -5.74 23.92 -16.85
C LYS A 338 -4.52 23.61 -17.70
N ASP A 339 -3.65 22.72 -17.23
CA ASP A 339 -2.44 22.34 -17.93
C ASP A 339 -2.74 21.38 -19.10
N ASN A 340 -3.80 20.56 -18.98
CA ASN A 340 -4.25 19.64 -20.04
C ASN A 340 -5.13 20.30 -21.14
N VAL A 341 -5.44 21.59 -21.04
CA VAL A 341 -6.25 22.33 -22.03
C VAL A 341 -5.35 23.19 -22.96
N LYS A 342 -4.04 23.18 -22.72
CA LYS A 342 -3.08 23.98 -23.51
C LYS A 342 -2.25 23.15 -24.52
N ASP A 343 -2.48 21.84 -24.59
CA ASP A 343 -1.99 20.93 -25.64
C ASP A 343 -3.21 20.46 -26.47
#